data_dd95c135bf61e003df8a6f558a1d7062
#
_entry.id   dd95c135bf61e003df8a6f558a1d7062
#
_cell.length_a   1.000
_cell.length_b   1.000
_cell.length_c   1.000
_cell.angle_alpha   90.00
_cell.angle_beta   90.00
_cell.angle_gamma   90.00
#
_symmetry.space_group_name_H-M   'P 1'
#
loop_
_entity.id
_entity.type
_entity.pdbx_description
1 polymer ?
#
loop_
_entity_poly.entity_id
_entity_poly.type
_entity_poly.pdbx_seq_one_letter_code
_entity_poly.pdbx_strand_id
1 'polypeptide(L)'
;MSYFYLHIVFTCHLSFRASSRVLRSLDLIVLGLISWLPHFTTAIGWALRLGLHCLQQAQHHLDEQWVCITDFTIQIGCKKALIVLRVPVSALSQGKALTLKQVDVIGLSLGEMWNGERVKTVLLSLFQRCGWPSHVVSDCGSDMKKGIVDALLEAPNQAGWISDVTHFVANALKHYYAKLSLFQQFQTLCTRIRSRLQQTKFAFLLPPKARAKGRFLSVSRQAEWGLQTLAYWEAKEREHSPEATALAQALRGLKSFKLFLLTFVRNTTCLNEVMKIVKTQGLSAASMQASQERLGALPARSPIRKEVSHYLQHYLPVVELSESPLLGSSDVIESLIGKAKQRLEAHGRNELNKSILLIPCLCGELTQDLVAEALTTVRVQDVTTWVSENVGDTMQSKRRREFPRAQPQKPGTETAEPLADTG
;
A
#
# COMPACT_ATOMS: atom_id res chain seq x y z
N MET A 1 29.52 0.66 -8.61
CA MET A 1 29.01 1.93 -8.04
C MET A 1 27.49 2.06 -8.14
N SER A 2 26.89 1.90 -9.35
CA SER A 2 25.43 2.05 -9.55
C SER A 2 24.60 1.11 -8.67
N TYR A 3 24.96 -0.18 -8.62
CA TYR A 3 24.30 -1.14 -7.72
C TYR A 3 24.36 -0.69 -6.25
N PHE A 4 25.54 -0.36 -5.76
CA PHE A 4 25.70 0.05 -4.34
C PHE A 4 24.87 1.29 -4.00
N TYR A 5 24.85 2.28 -4.90
CA TYR A 5 24.02 3.47 -4.73
C TYR A 5 22.52 3.13 -4.68
N LEU A 6 22.04 2.33 -5.65
CA LEU A 6 20.64 1.93 -5.72
C LEU A 6 20.25 1.02 -4.55
N HIS A 7 21.18 0.17 -4.08
CA HIS A 7 20.99 -0.65 -2.90
C HIS A 7 20.73 0.22 -1.65
N ILE A 8 21.55 1.24 -1.40
CA ILE A 8 21.32 2.18 -0.30
C ILE A 8 19.97 2.87 -0.44
N VAL A 9 19.58 3.29 -1.65
CA VAL A 9 18.29 3.93 -1.89
C VAL A 9 17.14 2.97 -1.60
N PHE A 10 17.12 1.77 -2.19
CA PHE A 10 15.95 0.91 -2.15
C PHE A 10 15.88 0.03 -0.90
N THR A 11 17.02 -0.44 -0.39
CA THR A 11 17.09 -1.34 0.76
C THR A 11 17.18 -0.59 2.08
N CYS A 12 18.01 0.47 2.15
CA CYS A 12 18.14 1.30 3.37
C CYS A 12 17.11 2.43 3.43
N HIS A 13 16.24 2.54 2.44
CA HIS A 13 15.18 3.56 2.36
C HIS A 13 15.68 5.01 2.43
N LEU A 14 16.89 5.30 2.02
CA LEU A 14 17.42 6.65 1.97
C LEU A 14 16.95 7.40 0.70
N SER A 15 16.82 8.73 0.82
CA SER A 15 16.59 9.56 -0.37
C SER A 15 17.84 9.59 -1.27
N PHE A 16 17.67 9.84 -2.57
CA PHE A 16 18.81 9.95 -3.50
C PHE A 16 19.87 10.97 -3.05
N ARG A 17 19.43 12.11 -2.48
CA ARG A 17 20.36 13.11 -1.94
C ARG A 17 21.07 12.64 -0.67
N ALA A 18 20.36 11.98 0.23
CA ALA A 18 20.95 11.41 1.45
C ALA A 18 21.97 10.32 1.09
N SER A 19 21.64 9.44 0.16
CA SER A 19 22.57 8.40 -0.33
C SER A 19 23.85 8.98 -0.91
N SER A 20 23.75 10.08 -1.68
CA SER A 20 24.94 10.79 -2.21
C SER A 20 25.82 11.36 -1.09
N ARG A 21 25.22 11.88 -0.02
CA ARG A 21 25.95 12.38 1.15
C ARG A 21 26.63 11.25 1.93
N VAL A 22 25.93 10.15 2.16
CA VAL A 22 26.48 8.97 2.84
C VAL A 22 27.70 8.43 2.10
N LEU A 23 27.59 8.28 0.77
CA LEU A 23 28.71 7.81 -0.05
C LEU A 23 29.92 8.75 0.01
N ARG A 24 29.73 10.07 -0.02
CA ARG A 24 30.80 11.04 0.15
C ARG A 24 31.44 10.92 1.53
N SER A 25 30.66 10.80 2.58
CA SER A 25 31.19 10.66 3.94
C SER A 25 31.98 9.38 4.12
N LEU A 26 31.51 8.26 3.55
CA LEU A 26 32.24 6.99 3.58
C LEU A 26 33.56 7.06 2.83
N ASP A 27 33.61 7.71 1.67
CA ASP A 27 34.83 7.90 0.90
C ASP A 27 35.85 8.75 1.65
N LEU A 28 35.41 9.86 2.24
CA LEU A 28 36.26 10.76 3.02
C LEU A 28 36.84 10.12 4.30
N ILE A 29 36.05 9.24 4.97
CA ILE A 29 36.41 8.72 6.30
C ILE A 29 37.14 7.38 6.20
N VAL A 30 36.79 6.53 5.24
CA VAL A 30 37.20 5.12 5.27
C VAL A 30 38.04 4.69 4.07
N LEU A 31 37.73 5.18 2.88
CA LEU A 31 38.21 4.56 1.66
C LEU A 31 39.21 5.41 0.85
N GLY A 32 38.96 6.70 0.66
CA GLY A 32 39.77 7.54 -0.24
C GLY A 32 39.93 6.96 -1.68
N LEU A 33 39.12 5.95 -2.03
CA LEU A 33 39.28 5.12 -3.21
C LEU A 33 38.29 5.42 -4.33
N ILE A 34 37.26 6.24 -4.04
CA ILE A 34 36.20 6.52 -5.01
C ILE A 34 36.63 7.67 -5.92
N SER A 35 37.19 7.33 -7.06
CA SER A 35 37.65 8.33 -8.05
C SER A 35 36.49 9.18 -8.63
N TRP A 36 35.25 8.70 -8.57
CA TRP A 36 34.08 9.42 -9.09
C TRP A 36 32.79 9.04 -8.33
N LEU A 37 32.12 10.03 -7.75
CA LEU A 37 30.81 9.89 -7.11
C LEU A 37 29.74 10.52 -7.99
N PRO A 38 28.73 9.75 -8.40
CA PRO A 38 27.66 10.26 -9.26
C PRO A 38 26.83 11.31 -8.54
N HIS A 39 26.41 12.32 -9.27
CA HIS A 39 25.43 13.26 -8.76
C HIS A 39 24.07 12.53 -8.54
N PHE A 40 23.28 12.95 -7.56
CA PHE A 40 22.01 12.29 -7.24
C PHE A 40 21.02 12.25 -8.43
N THR A 41 21.11 13.16 -9.40
CA THR A 41 20.28 13.15 -10.63
C THR A 41 20.65 11.99 -11.56
N THR A 42 21.92 11.64 -11.64
CA THR A 42 22.40 10.46 -12.38
C THR A 42 21.80 9.18 -11.78
N ALA A 43 21.82 9.08 -10.44
CA ALA A 43 21.24 7.94 -9.75
C ALA A 43 19.70 7.85 -9.91
N ILE A 44 19.00 8.99 -9.99
CA ILE A 44 17.57 9.00 -10.38
C ILE A 44 17.40 8.42 -11.79
N GLY A 45 18.25 8.80 -12.73
CA GLY A 45 18.24 8.25 -14.10
C GLY A 45 18.45 6.73 -14.10
N TRP A 46 19.40 6.22 -13.33
CA TRP A 46 19.61 4.78 -13.15
C TRP A 46 18.39 4.07 -12.58
N ALA A 47 17.79 4.63 -11.53
CA ALA A 47 16.60 4.06 -10.89
C ALA A 47 15.39 4.01 -11.84
N LEU A 48 15.20 5.02 -12.69
CA LEU A 48 14.12 5.04 -13.68
C LEU A 48 14.34 3.98 -14.77
N ARG A 49 15.59 3.78 -15.22
CA ARG A 49 15.95 2.73 -16.17
C ARG A 49 15.75 1.35 -15.57
N LEU A 50 16.20 1.15 -14.32
CA LEU A 50 15.96 -0.08 -13.57
C LEU A 50 14.45 -0.37 -13.43
N GLY A 51 13.65 0.62 -13.06
CA GLY A 51 12.21 0.44 -12.93
C GLY A 51 11.51 0.09 -14.22
N LEU A 52 11.90 0.70 -15.35
CA LEU A 52 11.38 0.33 -16.67
C LEU A 52 11.81 -1.08 -17.06
N HIS A 53 13.07 -1.45 -16.81
CA HIS A 53 13.59 -2.80 -17.06
C HIS A 53 12.80 -3.85 -16.26
N CYS A 54 12.64 -3.66 -14.95
CA CYS A 54 11.86 -4.58 -14.11
C CYS A 54 10.42 -4.74 -14.62
N LEU A 55 9.77 -3.64 -15.02
CA LEU A 55 8.42 -3.68 -15.58
C LEU A 55 8.35 -4.49 -16.88
N GLN A 56 9.33 -4.33 -17.77
CA GLN A 56 9.38 -5.03 -19.05
C GLN A 56 9.73 -6.51 -18.85
N GLN A 57 10.72 -6.82 -18.04
CA GLN A 57 11.12 -8.20 -17.73
C GLN A 57 9.98 -9.00 -17.10
N ALA A 58 9.24 -8.39 -16.18
CA ALA A 58 8.10 -9.05 -15.55
C ALA A 58 7.00 -9.49 -16.53
N GLN A 59 6.95 -8.88 -17.72
CA GLN A 59 5.99 -9.22 -18.78
C GLN A 59 6.44 -10.39 -19.66
N HIS A 60 7.70 -10.85 -19.56
CA HIS A 60 8.25 -11.88 -20.43
C HIS A 60 8.24 -13.30 -19.83
N HIS A 61 7.94 -13.46 -18.54
CA HIS A 61 7.89 -14.76 -17.88
C HIS A 61 6.48 -15.37 -18.00
N LEU A 62 6.24 -16.14 -19.04
CA LEU A 62 4.91 -16.68 -19.39
C LEU A 62 4.72 -18.15 -19.00
N ASP A 63 5.79 -18.90 -18.67
CA ASP A 63 5.75 -20.37 -18.55
C ASP A 63 5.27 -20.85 -17.17
N GLU A 64 5.17 -19.97 -16.18
CA GLU A 64 4.77 -20.31 -14.82
C GLU A 64 3.33 -19.85 -14.52
N GLN A 65 2.54 -20.71 -13.84
CA GLN A 65 1.24 -20.32 -13.32
C GLN A 65 1.40 -19.20 -12.29
N TRP A 66 0.54 -18.20 -12.37
CA TRP A 66 0.62 -17.03 -11.54
C TRP A 66 -0.76 -16.50 -11.12
N VAL A 67 -0.77 -15.72 -10.04
CA VAL A 67 -1.93 -15.03 -9.49
C VAL A 67 -1.78 -13.54 -9.74
N CYS A 68 -2.86 -12.89 -10.15
CA CYS A 68 -2.93 -11.45 -10.30
C CYS A 68 -3.40 -10.80 -9.01
N ILE A 69 -2.69 -9.76 -8.55
CA ILE A 69 -3.19 -8.84 -7.52
C ILE A 69 -3.27 -7.45 -8.15
N THR A 70 -4.39 -6.77 -8.00
CA THR A 70 -4.56 -5.43 -8.55
C THR A 70 -5.24 -4.49 -7.57
N ASP A 71 -4.73 -3.25 -7.52
CA ASP A 71 -5.31 -2.18 -6.70
C ASP A 71 -4.93 -0.81 -7.28
N PHE A 72 -5.65 0.22 -6.86
CA PHE A 72 -5.34 1.59 -7.18
C PHE A 72 -4.39 2.21 -6.17
N THR A 73 -3.41 2.98 -6.66
CA THR A 73 -2.66 3.88 -5.78
C THR A 73 -3.58 4.95 -5.21
N ILE A 74 -3.12 5.60 -4.14
CA ILE A 74 -3.76 6.81 -3.66
C ILE A 74 -3.70 7.86 -4.76
N GLN A 75 -4.80 8.56 -4.95
CA GLN A 75 -4.86 9.69 -5.85
C GLN A 75 -3.88 10.78 -5.40
N ILE A 76 -2.99 11.17 -6.30
CA ILE A 76 -2.05 12.29 -6.10
C ILE A 76 -2.31 13.30 -7.24
N GLY A 77 -2.78 14.47 -6.86
CA GLY A 77 -3.30 15.44 -7.84
C GLY A 77 -4.59 14.91 -8.49
N CYS A 78 -4.70 15.04 -9.81
CA CYS A 78 -5.85 14.54 -10.59
C CYS A 78 -5.70 13.09 -11.03
N LYS A 79 -4.52 12.48 -10.88
CA LYS A 79 -4.22 11.14 -11.41
C LYS A 79 -4.20 10.07 -10.32
N LYS A 80 -4.65 8.89 -10.71
CA LYS A 80 -4.61 7.64 -9.94
C LYS A 80 -3.96 6.57 -10.80
N ALA A 81 -3.13 5.71 -10.25
CA ALA A 81 -2.53 4.62 -11.00
C ALA A 81 -3.15 3.28 -10.59
N LEU A 82 -3.45 2.46 -11.58
CA LEU A 82 -3.72 1.05 -11.43
C LEU A 82 -2.38 0.31 -11.40
N ILE A 83 -2.13 -0.44 -10.34
CA ILE A 83 -0.98 -1.33 -10.21
C ILE A 83 -1.45 -2.75 -10.37
N VAL A 84 -0.73 -3.53 -11.16
CA VAL A 84 -0.99 -4.96 -11.35
C VAL A 84 0.27 -5.73 -10.99
N LEU A 85 0.14 -6.63 -10.03
CA LEU A 85 1.19 -7.53 -9.58
C LEU A 85 0.99 -8.93 -10.12
N ARG A 86 2.09 -9.59 -10.43
CA ARG A 86 2.19 -11.03 -10.66
C ARG A 86 2.77 -11.69 -9.42
N VAL A 87 2.14 -12.76 -8.97
CA VAL A 87 2.62 -13.62 -7.90
C VAL A 87 2.75 -15.03 -8.48
N PRO A 88 3.96 -15.58 -8.64
CA PRO A 88 4.12 -16.97 -9.06
C PRO A 88 3.43 -17.92 -8.07
N VAL A 89 2.72 -18.94 -8.57
CA VAL A 89 2.06 -19.91 -7.69
C VAL A 89 3.08 -20.64 -6.81
N SER A 90 4.28 -20.87 -7.29
CA SER A 90 5.39 -21.43 -6.53
C SER A 90 5.79 -20.59 -5.30
N ALA A 91 5.53 -19.27 -5.33
CA ALA A 91 5.80 -18.38 -4.20
C ALA A 91 4.73 -18.42 -3.11
N LEU A 92 3.58 -19.08 -3.33
CA LEU A 92 2.52 -19.27 -2.35
C LEU A 92 2.91 -20.35 -1.35
N SER A 93 3.94 -20.08 -0.55
CA SER A 93 4.43 -21.03 0.45
C SER A 93 3.46 -21.13 1.63
N GLN A 94 3.15 -22.35 2.05
CA GLN A 94 2.29 -22.60 3.20
C GLN A 94 2.86 -21.97 4.48
N GLY A 95 2.02 -21.25 5.21
CA GLY A 95 2.32 -20.73 6.54
C GLY A 95 3.03 -19.37 6.60
N LYS A 96 3.35 -18.71 5.47
CA LYS A 96 3.99 -17.39 5.44
C LYS A 96 3.21 -16.41 4.57
N ALA A 97 3.09 -15.18 5.05
CA ALA A 97 2.56 -14.09 4.23
C ALA A 97 3.54 -13.73 3.11
N LEU A 98 3.00 -13.36 1.94
CA LEU A 98 3.78 -12.87 0.80
C LEU A 98 4.58 -11.62 1.15
N THR A 99 5.79 -11.55 0.62
CA THR A 99 6.66 -10.38 0.71
C THR A 99 6.85 -9.73 -0.65
N LEU A 100 7.31 -8.49 -0.67
CA LEU A 100 7.61 -7.79 -1.93
C LEU A 100 8.73 -8.45 -2.76
N LYS A 101 9.55 -9.31 -2.16
CA LYS A 101 10.59 -10.07 -2.89
C LYS A 101 10.04 -11.18 -3.77
N GLN A 102 8.80 -11.59 -3.55
CA GLN A 102 8.14 -12.71 -4.22
C GLN A 102 7.13 -12.28 -5.28
N VAL A 103 7.07 -11.01 -5.59
CA VAL A 103 6.10 -10.45 -6.53
C VAL A 103 6.76 -9.51 -7.52
N ASP A 104 6.18 -9.40 -8.71
CA ASP A 104 6.63 -8.49 -9.76
C ASP A 104 5.51 -7.53 -10.15
N VAL A 105 5.87 -6.31 -10.52
CA VAL A 105 4.93 -5.35 -11.11
C VAL A 105 4.88 -5.58 -12.62
N ILE A 106 3.76 -6.11 -13.12
CA ILE A 106 3.55 -6.33 -14.55
C ILE A 106 2.77 -5.21 -15.22
N GLY A 107 2.07 -4.36 -14.44
CA GLY A 107 1.27 -3.27 -14.97
C GLY A 107 1.29 -2.02 -14.12
N LEU A 108 1.48 -0.87 -14.79
CA LEU A 108 1.36 0.49 -14.25
C LEU A 108 0.61 1.34 -15.25
N SER A 109 -0.64 1.67 -14.95
CA SER A 109 -1.47 2.51 -15.82
C SER A 109 -1.99 3.73 -15.05
N LEU A 110 -1.77 4.93 -15.60
CA LEU A 110 -2.21 6.17 -14.99
C LEU A 110 -3.51 6.68 -15.62
N GLY A 111 -4.37 7.28 -14.80
CA GLY A 111 -5.60 7.90 -15.28
C GLY A 111 -6.19 8.88 -14.31
N GLU A 112 -6.92 9.87 -14.84
CA GLU A 112 -7.67 10.83 -14.03
C GLU A 112 -9.00 10.24 -13.58
N MET A 113 -9.66 9.53 -14.48
CA MET A 113 -10.91 8.81 -14.19
C MET A 113 -10.74 7.33 -14.49
N TRP A 114 -11.31 6.52 -13.61
CA TRP A 114 -11.34 5.08 -13.74
C TRP A 114 -12.77 4.58 -13.61
N ASN A 115 -13.15 3.68 -14.51
CA ASN A 115 -14.39 2.93 -14.50
C ASN A 115 -14.11 1.47 -14.85
N GLY A 116 -15.11 0.60 -14.75
CA GLY A 116 -14.94 -0.82 -15.01
C GLY A 116 -14.42 -1.13 -16.40
N GLU A 117 -14.89 -0.40 -17.43
CA GLU A 117 -14.46 -0.62 -18.83
C GLU A 117 -12.96 -0.34 -19.02
N ARG A 118 -12.47 0.75 -18.45
CA ARG A 118 -11.05 1.08 -18.52
C ARG A 118 -10.18 0.07 -17.75
N VAL A 119 -10.65 -0.42 -16.59
CA VAL A 119 -9.96 -1.49 -15.85
C VAL A 119 -9.92 -2.75 -16.70
N LYS A 120 -11.04 -3.16 -17.30
CA LYS A 120 -11.11 -4.28 -18.24
C LYS A 120 -10.08 -4.17 -19.35
N THR A 121 -10.07 -3.04 -20.07
CA THR A 121 -9.17 -2.82 -21.21
C THR A 121 -7.70 -2.97 -20.81
N VAL A 122 -7.30 -2.40 -19.67
CA VAL A 122 -5.91 -2.50 -19.17
C VAL A 122 -5.57 -3.94 -18.81
N LEU A 123 -6.46 -4.65 -18.09
CA LEU A 123 -6.21 -6.02 -17.68
C LEU A 123 -6.14 -6.97 -18.88
N LEU A 124 -7.06 -6.86 -19.86
CA LEU A 124 -7.04 -7.66 -21.07
C LEU A 124 -5.72 -7.49 -21.84
N SER A 125 -5.28 -6.25 -22.05
CA SER A 125 -4.00 -5.99 -22.71
C SER A 125 -2.81 -6.61 -21.97
N LEU A 126 -2.83 -6.63 -20.64
CA LEU A 126 -1.79 -7.29 -19.83
C LEU A 126 -1.89 -8.81 -19.93
N PHE A 127 -3.08 -9.40 -19.79
CA PHE A 127 -3.28 -10.85 -19.82
C PHE A 127 -2.96 -11.45 -21.19
N GLN A 128 -3.23 -10.73 -22.28
CA GLN A 128 -2.83 -11.13 -23.63
C GLN A 128 -1.29 -11.18 -23.81
N ARG A 129 -0.56 -10.30 -23.11
CA ARG A 129 0.91 -10.27 -23.19
C ARG A 129 1.60 -11.22 -22.21
N CYS A 130 1.09 -11.28 -20.97
CA CYS A 130 1.74 -11.99 -19.86
C CYS A 130 1.17 -13.40 -19.63
N GLY A 131 0.16 -13.82 -20.41
CA GLY A 131 -0.64 -15.00 -20.13
C GLY A 131 -1.75 -14.72 -19.12
N TRP A 132 -2.68 -15.67 -18.99
CA TRP A 132 -3.84 -15.54 -18.11
C TRP A 132 -3.49 -15.99 -16.68
N PRO A 133 -3.89 -15.23 -15.66
CA PRO A 133 -3.69 -15.64 -14.28
C PRO A 133 -4.58 -16.82 -13.90
N SER A 134 -4.21 -17.58 -12.88
CA SER A 134 -5.08 -18.62 -12.30
C SER A 134 -6.30 -17.99 -11.62
N HIS A 135 -6.12 -16.85 -10.96
CA HIS A 135 -7.20 -16.02 -10.40
C HIS A 135 -6.71 -14.59 -10.15
N VAL A 136 -7.66 -13.69 -9.89
CA VAL A 136 -7.36 -12.27 -9.60
C VAL A 136 -7.85 -11.92 -8.20
N VAL A 137 -6.98 -11.32 -7.39
CA VAL A 137 -7.31 -10.81 -6.05
C VAL A 137 -7.36 -9.29 -6.08
N SER A 138 -8.42 -8.69 -5.54
CA SER A 138 -8.52 -7.23 -5.38
C SER A 138 -9.44 -6.85 -4.22
N ASP A 139 -9.52 -5.54 -3.95
CA ASP A 139 -10.54 -4.99 -3.07
C ASP A 139 -11.96 -5.15 -3.66
N CYS A 140 -12.98 -4.82 -2.86
CA CYS A 140 -14.39 -4.93 -3.26
C CYS A 140 -14.91 -3.65 -3.95
N GLY A 141 -14.04 -2.79 -4.49
CA GLY A 141 -14.46 -1.58 -5.22
C GLY A 141 -15.31 -1.92 -6.45
N SER A 142 -16.44 -1.25 -6.64
CA SER A 142 -17.41 -1.59 -7.69
C SER A 142 -16.82 -1.57 -9.10
N ASP A 143 -16.07 -0.52 -9.43
CA ASP A 143 -15.44 -0.37 -10.76
C ASP A 143 -14.30 -1.38 -10.97
N MET A 144 -13.50 -1.62 -9.93
CA MET A 144 -12.44 -2.62 -9.95
C MET A 144 -13.01 -4.01 -10.17
N LYS A 145 -13.99 -4.42 -9.33
CA LYS A 145 -14.65 -5.70 -9.45
C LYS A 145 -15.29 -5.91 -10.83
N LYS A 146 -16.05 -4.90 -11.31
CA LYS A 146 -16.69 -4.96 -12.63
C LYS A 146 -15.65 -5.18 -13.72
N GLY A 147 -14.60 -4.36 -13.76
CA GLY A 147 -13.58 -4.47 -14.80
C GLY A 147 -12.82 -5.80 -14.77
N ILE A 148 -12.53 -6.34 -13.57
CA ILE A 148 -11.90 -7.65 -13.42
C ILE A 148 -12.83 -8.76 -13.91
N VAL A 149 -14.07 -8.79 -13.43
CA VAL A 149 -15.03 -9.83 -13.82
C VAL A 149 -15.27 -9.81 -15.33
N ASP A 150 -15.50 -8.63 -15.91
CA ASP A 150 -15.71 -8.46 -17.35
C ASP A 150 -14.46 -8.89 -18.17
N ALA A 151 -13.22 -8.68 -17.64
CA ALA A 151 -12.01 -9.19 -18.29
C ALA A 151 -11.89 -10.70 -18.20
N LEU A 152 -12.22 -11.29 -17.05
CA LEU A 152 -12.14 -12.74 -16.83
C LEU A 152 -13.19 -13.55 -17.59
N LEU A 153 -14.27 -12.94 -18.05
CA LEU A 153 -15.22 -13.58 -18.96
C LEU A 153 -14.58 -13.97 -20.31
N GLU A 154 -13.48 -13.33 -20.69
CA GLU A 154 -12.73 -13.63 -21.90
C GLU A 154 -11.59 -14.66 -21.64
N ALA A 155 -11.40 -15.10 -20.37
CA ALA A 155 -10.33 -16.01 -20.00
C ALA A 155 -10.59 -17.45 -20.48
N PRO A 156 -9.63 -18.08 -21.17
CA PRO A 156 -9.78 -19.47 -21.64
C PRO A 156 -9.70 -20.48 -20.49
N ASN A 157 -9.11 -20.12 -19.36
CA ASN A 157 -8.81 -20.99 -18.22
C ASN A 157 -9.82 -20.88 -17.07
N GLN A 158 -10.97 -20.27 -17.28
CA GLN A 158 -12.03 -20.07 -16.26
C GLN A 158 -11.51 -19.40 -14.96
N ALA A 159 -10.51 -18.53 -15.07
CA ALA A 159 -9.96 -17.80 -13.93
C ALA A 159 -11.06 -17.03 -13.18
N GLY A 160 -11.02 -17.06 -11.85
CA GLY A 160 -12.01 -16.42 -10.98
C GLY A 160 -11.50 -15.14 -10.33
N TRP A 161 -12.42 -14.31 -9.84
CA TRP A 161 -12.13 -13.18 -8.98
C TRP A 161 -12.33 -13.56 -7.50
N ILE A 162 -11.35 -13.19 -6.66
CA ILE A 162 -11.39 -13.39 -5.20
C ILE A 162 -11.29 -12.01 -4.53
N SER A 163 -12.27 -11.70 -3.70
CA SER A 163 -12.19 -10.47 -2.89
C SER A 163 -11.20 -10.63 -1.74
N ASP A 164 -10.42 -9.59 -1.50
CA ASP A 164 -9.48 -9.55 -0.37
C ASP A 164 -10.20 -9.75 0.96
N VAL A 165 -9.72 -10.72 1.76
CA VAL A 165 -10.32 -11.08 3.05
C VAL A 165 -10.29 -9.93 4.05
N THR A 166 -9.26 -9.08 4.03
CA THR A 166 -9.12 -7.94 4.94
C THR A 166 -10.16 -6.87 4.66
N HIS A 167 -10.34 -6.55 3.37
CA HIS A 167 -11.35 -5.60 2.93
C HIS A 167 -12.77 -6.14 3.15
N PHE A 168 -12.97 -7.43 2.90
CA PHE A 168 -14.25 -8.07 3.16
C PHE A 168 -14.63 -8.01 4.65
N VAL A 169 -13.74 -8.43 5.55
CA VAL A 169 -13.96 -8.39 7.00
C VAL A 169 -14.15 -6.96 7.51
N ALA A 170 -13.36 -6.00 7.01
CA ALA A 170 -13.53 -4.59 7.36
C ALA A 170 -14.91 -4.05 6.96
N ASN A 171 -15.43 -4.45 5.79
CA ASN A 171 -16.77 -4.09 5.33
C ASN A 171 -17.86 -4.76 6.18
N ALA A 172 -17.73 -6.04 6.51
CA ALA A 172 -18.66 -6.75 7.40
C ALA A 172 -18.75 -6.07 8.78
N LEU A 173 -17.60 -5.72 9.37
CA LEU A 173 -17.56 -4.95 10.62
C LEU A 173 -18.22 -3.57 10.47
N LYS A 174 -18.00 -2.89 9.35
CA LYS A 174 -18.61 -1.60 9.04
C LYS A 174 -20.13 -1.71 8.93
N HIS A 175 -20.62 -2.67 8.17
CA HIS A 175 -22.06 -2.88 7.98
C HIS A 175 -22.78 -3.10 9.30
N TYR A 176 -22.16 -3.86 10.22
CA TYR A 176 -22.73 -4.17 11.50
C TYR A 176 -22.59 -3.04 12.53
N TYR A 177 -21.38 -2.49 12.71
CA TYR A 177 -21.12 -1.56 13.81
C TYR A 177 -21.40 -0.09 13.49
N ALA A 178 -21.24 0.37 12.23
CA ALA A 178 -21.36 1.78 11.90
C ALA A 178 -22.74 2.37 12.22
N LYS A 179 -23.79 1.55 12.16
CA LYS A 179 -25.17 1.93 12.42
C LYS A 179 -25.56 1.86 13.90
N LEU A 180 -24.74 1.22 14.75
CA LEU A 180 -25.03 1.07 16.17
C LEU A 180 -24.77 2.38 16.91
N SER A 181 -25.76 2.90 17.60
CA SER A 181 -25.66 4.11 18.44
C SER A 181 -24.56 3.96 19.51
N LEU A 182 -24.44 2.79 20.13
CA LEU A 182 -23.39 2.48 21.11
C LEU A 182 -21.98 2.64 20.51
N PHE A 183 -21.77 2.23 19.26
CA PHE A 183 -20.48 2.40 18.60
C PHE A 183 -20.13 3.89 18.41
N GLN A 184 -21.10 4.68 17.93
CA GLN A 184 -20.92 6.11 17.72
C GLN A 184 -20.70 6.85 19.05
N GLN A 185 -21.46 6.50 20.10
CA GLN A 185 -21.29 7.03 21.44
C GLN A 185 -19.90 6.70 22.02
N PHE A 186 -19.43 5.47 21.82
CA PHE A 186 -18.08 5.08 22.24
C PHE A 186 -16.98 5.89 21.53
N GLN A 187 -17.09 6.11 20.22
CA GLN A 187 -16.14 6.95 19.48
C GLN A 187 -16.12 8.39 20.02
N THR A 188 -17.29 8.94 20.30
CA THR A 188 -17.43 10.27 20.92
C THR A 188 -16.80 10.30 22.32
N LEU A 189 -17.03 9.25 23.12
CA LEU A 189 -16.43 9.10 24.44
C LEU A 189 -14.90 9.04 24.38
N CYS A 190 -14.32 8.27 23.45
CA CYS A 190 -12.87 8.20 23.26
C CYS A 190 -12.28 9.60 22.97
N THR A 191 -12.96 10.40 22.15
CA THR A 191 -12.54 11.78 21.87
C THR A 191 -12.57 12.65 23.11
N ARG A 192 -13.65 12.56 23.91
CA ARG A 192 -13.79 13.29 25.18
C ARG A 192 -12.75 12.85 26.22
N ILE A 193 -12.52 11.56 26.38
CA ILE A 193 -11.49 11.02 27.29
C ILE A 193 -10.11 11.53 26.87
N ARG A 194 -9.81 11.52 25.58
CA ARG A 194 -8.54 12.05 25.06
C ARG A 194 -8.33 13.51 25.49
N SER A 195 -9.33 14.38 25.30
CA SER A 195 -9.23 15.78 25.70
C SER A 195 -9.05 15.97 27.21
N ARG A 196 -9.65 15.09 28.04
CA ARG A 196 -9.53 15.17 29.51
C ARG A 196 -8.19 14.65 30.02
N LEU A 197 -7.59 13.64 29.37
CA LEU A 197 -6.33 13.04 29.79
C LEU A 197 -5.11 13.76 29.20
N GLN A 198 -5.29 14.44 28.06
CA GLN A 198 -4.22 15.19 27.42
C GLN A 198 -3.69 16.27 28.39
N GLN A 199 -2.38 16.36 28.51
CA GLN A 199 -1.68 17.28 29.41
C GLN A 199 -1.88 17.02 30.93
N THR A 200 -2.34 15.82 31.29
CA THR A 200 -2.39 15.38 32.70
C THR A 200 -1.38 14.29 32.97
N LYS A 201 -1.13 13.96 34.23
CA LYS A 201 -0.29 12.83 34.64
C LYS A 201 -0.82 11.46 34.14
N PHE A 202 -2.06 11.42 33.68
CA PHE A 202 -2.70 10.23 33.11
C PHE A 202 -2.58 10.17 31.57
N ALA A 203 -1.75 10.99 30.93
CA ALA A 203 -1.57 10.99 29.49
C ALA A 203 -1.14 9.62 28.90
N PHE A 204 -0.54 8.74 29.70
CA PHE A 204 -0.21 7.37 29.33
C PHE A 204 -1.45 6.49 29.06
N LEU A 205 -2.63 6.89 29.56
CA LEU A 205 -3.92 6.24 29.32
C LEU A 205 -4.68 6.82 28.11
N LEU A 206 -4.04 7.61 27.26
CA LEU A 206 -4.73 8.20 26.10
C LEU A 206 -5.26 7.11 25.14
N PRO A 207 -6.54 7.20 24.73
CA PRO A 207 -7.09 6.28 23.74
C PRO A 207 -6.30 6.36 22.42
N PRO A 208 -6.06 5.23 21.73
CA PRO A 208 -5.44 5.24 20.41
C PRO A 208 -6.21 6.14 19.43
N LYS A 209 -5.50 6.86 18.56
CA LYS A 209 -6.15 7.65 17.50
C LYS A 209 -6.84 6.72 16.51
N ALA A 210 -8.10 7.01 16.17
CA ALA A 210 -8.77 6.36 15.05
C ALA A 210 -8.07 6.78 13.74
N ARG A 211 -7.64 5.81 12.92
CA ARG A 211 -7.08 6.09 11.59
C ARG A 211 -8.23 6.28 10.61
N ALA A 212 -8.12 7.23 9.69
CA ALA A 212 -9.13 7.48 8.65
C ALA A 212 -9.29 6.27 7.71
N LYS A 213 -8.17 5.64 7.33
CA LYS A 213 -8.14 4.38 6.56
C LYS A 213 -8.13 3.18 7.51
N GLY A 214 -8.86 2.13 7.15
CA GLY A 214 -8.98 0.92 7.98
C GLY A 214 -9.68 1.17 9.32
N ARG A 215 -10.58 2.16 9.38
CA ARG A 215 -11.23 2.64 10.61
C ARG A 215 -11.77 1.52 11.48
N PHE A 216 -12.42 0.53 10.88
CA PHE A 216 -13.04 -0.56 11.64
C PHE A 216 -12.03 -1.57 12.19
N LEU A 217 -10.93 -1.83 11.49
CA LEU A 217 -9.83 -2.65 12.01
C LEU A 217 -9.02 -1.92 13.10
N SER A 218 -8.92 -0.58 13.04
CA SER A 218 -8.22 0.19 14.07
C SER A 218 -9.05 0.41 15.34
N VAL A 219 -10.37 0.23 15.29
CA VAL A 219 -11.24 0.36 16.47
C VAL A 219 -11.03 -0.80 17.45
N SER A 220 -10.58 -1.98 17.01
CA SER A 220 -10.21 -3.09 17.93
C SER A 220 -9.21 -2.61 18.98
N ARG A 221 -8.21 -1.83 18.58
CA ARG A 221 -7.22 -1.25 19.50
C ARG A 221 -7.85 -0.28 20.52
N GLN A 222 -8.87 0.49 20.10
CA GLN A 222 -9.59 1.37 21.05
C GLN A 222 -10.45 0.56 22.02
N ALA A 223 -11.03 -0.54 21.57
CA ALA A 223 -11.82 -1.40 22.45
C ALA A 223 -10.94 -2.16 23.45
N GLU A 224 -9.80 -2.71 23.00
CA GLU A 224 -8.79 -3.31 23.84
C GLU A 224 -8.25 -2.31 24.88
N TRP A 225 -7.90 -1.11 24.44
CA TRP A 225 -7.52 0.01 25.31
C TRP A 225 -8.62 0.30 26.35
N GLY A 226 -9.89 0.33 25.93
CA GLY A 226 -11.01 0.56 26.82
C GLY A 226 -11.10 -0.48 27.95
N LEU A 227 -10.94 -1.76 27.63
CA LEU A 227 -10.93 -2.85 28.60
C LEU A 227 -9.71 -2.79 29.54
N GLN A 228 -8.52 -2.55 29.00
CA GLN A 228 -7.30 -2.40 29.80
C GLN A 228 -7.38 -1.18 30.73
N THR A 229 -7.90 -0.07 30.24
CA THR A 229 -8.10 1.15 31.03
C THR A 229 -9.15 0.95 32.12
N LEU A 230 -10.21 0.18 31.85
CA LEU A 230 -11.20 -0.17 32.88
C LEU A 230 -10.57 -1.05 33.97
N ALA A 231 -9.79 -2.04 33.61
CA ALA A 231 -9.09 -2.90 34.57
C ALA A 231 -8.12 -2.10 35.45
N TYR A 232 -7.36 -1.18 34.85
CA TYR A 232 -6.48 -0.26 35.58
C TYR A 232 -7.26 0.62 36.54
N TRP A 233 -8.38 1.22 36.09
CA TRP A 233 -9.24 2.05 36.95
C TRP A 233 -9.82 1.24 38.10
N GLU A 234 -10.39 0.05 37.86
CA GLU A 234 -10.93 -0.85 38.90
C GLU A 234 -9.87 -1.24 39.94
N ALA A 235 -8.60 -1.41 39.54
CA ALA A 235 -7.50 -1.66 40.47
C ALA A 235 -7.22 -0.42 41.35
N LYS A 236 -7.17 0.77 40.77
CA LYS A 236 -6.94 2.03 41.52
C LYS A 236 -8.10 2.43 42.46
N GLU A 237 -9.33 2.11 42.10
CA GLU A 237 -10.48 2.32 43.00
C GLU A 237 -10.33 1.51 44.30
N ARG A 238 -9.81 0.28 44.24
CA ARG A 238 -9.57 -0.57 45.43
C ARG A 238 -8.51 0.02 46.36
N GLU A 239 -7.56 0.78 45.80
CA GLU A 239 -6.52 1.44 46.61
C GLU A 239 -7.00 2.68 47.35
N HIS A 240 -8.26 3.16 47.13
CA HIS A 240 -8.85 4.34 47.70
C HIS A 240 -7.97 5.62 47.63
N SER A 241 -7.17 5.74 46.60
CA SER A 241 -6.21 6.83 46.45
C SER A 241 -6.89 8.13 45.94
N PRO A 242 -6.35 9.31 46.26
CA PRO A 242 -6.84 10.57 45.68
C PRO A 242 -6.77 10.56 44.14
N GLU A 243 -5.86 9.78 43.57
CA GLU A 243 -5.71 9.59 42.12
C GLU A 243 -6.93 8.86 41.53
N ALA A 244 -7.54 7.93 42.26
CA ALA A 244 -8.73 7.21 41.80
C ALA A 244 -9.91 8.15 41.51
N THR A 245 -10.10 9.20 42.29
CA THR A 245 -11.18 10.21 42.06
C THR A 245 -10.95 11.01 40.79
N ALA A 246 -9.71 11.48 40.58
CA ALA A 246 -9.35 12.24 39.36
C ALA A 246 -9.46 11.35 38.12
N LEU A 247 -9.06 10.09 38.21
CA LEU A 247 -9.17 9.10 37.14
C LEU A 247 -10.64 8.79 36.83
N ALA A 248 -11.48 8.63 37.85
CA ALA A 248 -12.91 8.40 37.69
C ALA A 248 -13.61 9.55 36.93
N GLN A 249 -13.24 10.81 37.21
CA GLN A 249 -13.75 11.97 36.48
C GLN A 249 -13.29 11.98 35.03
N ALA A 250 -12.02 11.69 34.78
CA ALA A 250 -11.44 11.67 33.42
C ALA A 250 -12.06 10.56 32.56
N LEU A 251 -12.28 9.37 33.13
CA LEU A 251 -12.83 8.18 32.45
C LEU A 251 -14.35 8.07 32.56
N ARG A 252 -15.02 9.09 33.07
CA ARG A 252 -16.47 9.07 33.28
C ARG A 252 -17.21 8.61 32.02
N GLY A 253 -18.08 7.60 32.21
CA GLY A 253 -18.88 6.97 31.16
C GLY A 253 -18.25 5.73 30.52
N LEU A 254 -16.94 5.42 30.76
CA LEU A 254 -16.31 4.26 30.15
C LEU A 254 -16.86 2.93 30.69
N LYS A 255 -17.21 2.85 31.97
CA LYS A 255 -17.78 1.65 32.59
C LYS A 255 -19.07 1.16 31.92
N SER A 256 -19.93 2.08 31.45
CA SER A 256 -21.19 1.72 30.76
C SER A 256 -20.96 0.98 29.42
N PHE A 257 -19.77 1.08 28.86
CA PHE A 257 -19.42 0.39 27.61
C PHE A 257 -18.79 -0.99 27.83
N LYS A 258 -18.55 -1.46 29.06
CA LYS A 258 -17.81 -2.70 29.34
C LYS A 258 -18.34 -3.90 28.55
N LEU A 259 -19.66 -4.13 28.54
CA LEU A 259 -20.27 -5.24 27.81
C LEU A 259 -20.12 -5.10 26.29
N PHE A 260 -20.32 -3.89 25.79
CA PHE A 260 -20.10 -3.57 24.37
C PHE A 260 -18.66 -3.86 23.96
N LEU A 261 -17.66 -3.40 24.76
CA LEU A 261 -16.24 -3.58 24.49
C LEU A 261 -15.84 -5.07 24.51
N LEU A 262 -16.34 -5.84 25.50
CA LEU A 262 -16.10 -7.29 25.57
C LEU A 262 -16.63 -8.00 24.30
N THR A 263 -17.84 -7.64 23.87
CA THR A 263 -18.43 -8.23 22.65
C THR A 263 -17.67 -7.83 21.41
N PHE A 264 -17.28 -6.56 21.31
CA PHE A 264 -16.55 -6.04 20.16
C PHE A 264 -15.15 -6.68 20.05
N VAL A 265 -14.40 -6.76 21.16
CA VAL A 265 -13.08 -7.39 21.18
C VAL A 265 -13.18 -8.87 20.82
N ARG A 266 -14.14 -9.62 21.41
CA ARG A 266 -14.36 -11.01 21.02
C ARG A 266 -14.60 -11.18 19.52
N ASN A 267 -15.47 -10.35 18.93
CA ASN A 267 -15.77 -10.42 17.50
C ASN A 267 -14.53 -10.11 16.65
N THR A 268 -13.81 -9.04 16.99
CA THR A 268 -12.61 -8.64 16.22
C THR A 268 -11.45 -9.62 16.39
N THR A 269 -11.26 -10.22 17.57
CA THR A 269 -10.24 -11.25 17.79
C THR A 269 -10.53 -12.47 16.92
N CYS A 270 -11.77 -12.98 16.95
CA CYS A 270 -12.18 -14.10 16.11
C CYS A 270 -11.95 -13.81 14.61
N LEU A 271 -12.34 -12.64 14.15
CA LEU A 271 -12.15 -12.27 12.74
C LEU A 271 -10.67 -12.07 12.36
N ASN A 272 -9.85 -11.56 13.28
CA ASN A 272 -8.40 -11.46 13.07
C ASN A 272 -7.74 -12.83 12.93
N GLU A 273 -8.21 -13.83 13.68
CA GLU A 273 -7.76 -15.22 13.54
C GLU A 273 -8.15 -15.80 12.18
N VAL A 274 -9.39 -15.61 11.73
CA VAL A 274 -9.84 -16.01 10.38
C VAL A 274 -9.01 -15.34 9.30
N MET A 275 -8.82 -14.02 9.37
CA MET A 275 -7.97 -13.30 8.42
C MET A 275 -6.53 -13.84 8.42
N LYS A 276 -5.97 -14.15 9.61
CA LYS A 276 -4.63 -14.71 9.72
C LYS A 276 -4.55 -16.07 9.02
N ILE A 277 -5.52 -16.96 9.21
CA ILE A 277 -5.57 -18.27 8.53
C ILE A 277 -5.56 -18.06 7.01
N VAL A 278 -6.47 -17.25 6.47
CA VAL A 278 -6.57 -17.01 5.02
C VAL A 278 -5.32 -16.34 4.45
N LYS A 279 -4.71 -15.40 5.18
CA LYS A 279 -3.49 -14.72 4.74
C LYS A 279 -2.25 -15.62 4.70
N THR A 280 -2.16 -16.57 5.60
CA THR A 280 -0.97 -17.44 5.72
C THR A 280 -1.10 -18.76 4.98
N GLN A 281 -2.32 -19.28 4.83
CA GLN A 281 -2.59 -20.58 4.23
C GLN A 281 -3.33 -20.50 2.89
N GLY A 282 -3.76 -19.30 2.48
CA GLY A 282 -4.65 -19.14 1.34
C GLY A 282 -6.06 -19.70 1.62
N LEU A 283 -6.89 -19.75 0.58
CA LEU A 283 -8.18 -20.41 0.61
C LEU A 283 -7.99 -21.87 0.11
N SER A 284 -8.19 -22.82 0.99
CA SER A 284 -8.17 -24.27 0.77
C SER A 284 -9.26 -24.93 1.61
N ALA A 285 -9.63 -26.16 1.34
CA ALA A 285 -10.60 -26.89 2.16
C ALA A 285 -10.20 -26.90 3.65
N ALA A 286 -8.92 -27.13 3.94
CA ALA A 286 -8.40 -27.13 5.31
C ALA A 286 -8.46 -25.76 5.98
N SER A 287 -8.03 -24.69 5.29
CA SER A 287 -8.08 -23.33 5.85
C SER A 287 -9.50 -22.81 6.04
N MET A 288 -10.41 -23.21 5.15
CA MET A 288 -11.83 -22.88 5.27
C MET A 288 -12.48 -23.59 6.45
N GLN A 289 -12.20 -24.87 6.64
CA GLN A 289 -12.65 -25.62 7.82
C GLN A 289 -12.11 -24.97 9.10
N ALA A 290 -10.82 -24.72 9.20
CA ALA A 290 -10.21 -24.05 10.36
C ALA A 290 -10.84 -22.67 10.62
N SER A 291 -11.14 -21.91 9.56
CA SER A 291 -11.82 -20.61 9.66
C SER A 291 -13.27 -20.75 10.18
N GLN A 292 -14.00 -21.75 9.74
CA GLN A 292 -15.36 -22.04 10.23
C GLN A 292 -15.36 -22.47 11.70
N GLU A 293 -14.38 -23.28 12.12
CA GLU A 293 -14.19 -23.66 13.53
C GLU A 293 -13.95 -22.41 14.42
N ARG A 294 -13.11 -21.48 13.97
CA ARG A 294 -12.89 -20.19 14.66
C ARG A 294 -14.14 -19.34 14.73
N LEU A 295 -14.91 -19.25 13.64
CA LEU A 295 -16.19 -18.57 13.61
C LEU A 295 -17.22 -19.20 14.57
N GLY A 296 -17.04 -20.48 14.92
CA GLY A 296 -17.83 -21.18 15.96
C GLY A 296 -17.79 -20.51 17.33
N ALA A 297 -16.75 -19.75 17.66
CA ALA A 297 -16.64 -18.97 18.90
C ALA A 297 -17.65 -17.79 18.96
N LEU A 298 -18.20 -17.38 17.81
CA LEU A 298 -19.23 -16.35 17.74
C LEU A 298 -20.63 -16.98 17.82
N PRO A 299 -21.61 -16.29 18.41
CA PRO A 299 -22.99 -16.78 18.48
C PRO A 299 -23.53 -17.17 17.08
N ALA A 300 -24.26 -18.26 16.97
CA ALA A 300 -24.81 -18.74 15.71
C ALA A 300 -25.70 -17.69 14.99
N ARG A 301 -26.40 -16.86 15.76
CA ARG A 301 -27.26 -15.78 15.24
C ARG A 301 -26.49 -14.50 14.89
N SER A 302 -25.17 -14.45 15.12
CA SER A 302 -24.35 -13.25 14.83
C SER A 302 -24.40 -12.94 13.32
N PRO A 303 -24.81 -11.73 12.92
CA PRO A 303 -24.80 -11.33 11.51
C PRO A 303 -23.38 -11.38 10.91
N ILE A 304 -22.36 -10.97 11.69
CA ILE A 304 -20.95 -11.00 11.28
C ILE A 304 -20.51 -12.45 10.99
N ARG A 305 -20.86 -13.40 11.88
CA ARG A 305 -20.57 -14.82 11.64
C ARG A 305 -21.20 -15.31 10.34
N LYS A 306 -22.45 -14.98 10.10
CA LYS A 306 -23.17 -15.38 8.90
C LYS A 306 -22.54 -14.80 7.63
N GLU A 307 -22.19 -13.50 7.66
CA GLU A 307 -21.60 -12.80 6.52
C GLU A 307 -20.22 -13.39 6.16
N VAL A 308 -19.36 -13.63 7.16
CA VAL A 308 -18.04 -14.22 6.91
C VAL A 308 -18.10 -15.70 6.54
N SER A 309 -19.03 -16.47 7.14
CA SER A 309 -19.27 -17.86 6.70
C SER A 309 -19.75 -17.91 5.26
N HIS A 310 -20.63 -17.00 4.84
CA HIS A 310 -21.08 -16.90 3.44
C HIS A 310 -19.93 -16.58 2.49
N TYR A 311 -19.03 -15.67 2.88
CA TYR A 311 -17.81 -15.38 2.10
C TYR A 311 -16.98 -16.66 1.87
N LEU A 312 -16.70 -17.44 2.91
CA LEU A 312 -15.96 -18.69 2.76
C LEU A 312 -16.70 -19.69 1.85
N GLN A 313 -17.99 -19.88 2.09
CA GLN A 313 -18.82 -20.80 1.29
C GLN A 313 -18.90 -20.41 -0.18
N HIS A 314 -18.87 -19.10 -0.49
CA HIS A 314 -18.92 -18.62 -1.87
C HIS A 314 -17.72 -19.11 -2.71
N TYR A 315 -16.55 -19.26 -2.10
CA TYR A 315 -15.35 -19.71 -2.81
C TYR A 315 -15.11 -21.23 -2.72
N LEU A 316 -15.92 -21.97 -1.96
CA LEU A 316 -15.76 -23.42 -1.80
C LEU A 316 -15.72 -24.17 -3.13
N PRO A 317 -16.63 -23.93 -4.10
CA PRO A 317 -16.61 -24.63 -5.39
C PRO A 317 -15.30 -24.40 -6.18
N VAL A 318 -14.75 -23.20 -6.12
CA VAL A 318 -13.49 -22.88 -6.81
C VAL A 318 -12.30 -23.52 -6.11
N VAL A 319 -12.32 -23.57 -4.79
CA VAL A 319 -11.28 -24.21 -3.96
C VAL A 319 -11.26 -25.73 -4.17
N GLU A 320 -12.40 -26.37 -4.30
CA GLU A 320 -12.52 -27.82 -4.55
C GLU A 320 -11.96 -28.23 -5.92
N LEU A 321 -11.97 -27.31 -6.90
CA LEU A 321 -11.42 -27.53 -8.23
C LEU A 321 -9.93 -27.14 -8.34
N SER A 322 -9.37 -26.51 -7.31
CA SER A 322 -7.98 -26.03 -7.35
C SER A 322 -7.02 -27.04 -6.74
N GLU A 323 -5.92 -27.31 -7.45
CA GLU A 323 -4.84 -28.18 -6.97
C GLU A 323 -3.99 -27.53 -5.87
N SER A 324 -4.04 -26.21 -5.74
CA SER A 324 -3.25 -25.43 -4.77
C SER A 324 -4.13 -24.42 -4.03
N PRO A 325 -3.74 -23.99 -2.81
CA PRO A 325 -4.45 -22.96 -2.09
C PRO A 325 -4.56 -21.67 -2.91
N LEU A 326 -5.74 -21.08 -2.97
CA LEU A 326 -5.95 -19.81 -3.67
C LEU A 326 -5.54 -18.65 -2.77
N LEU A 327 -4.85 -17.66 -3.34
CA LEU A 327 -4.51 -16.43 -2.61
C LEU A 327 -5.78 -15.66 -2.26
N GLY A 328 -5.98 -15.38 -0.98
CA GLY A 328 -7.17 -14.65 -0.47
C GLY A 328 -6.86 -13.26 0.10
N SER A 329 -5.63 -12.75 -0.08
CA SER A 329 -5.22 -11.46 0.46
C SER A 329 -4.40 -10.64 -0.54
N SER A 330 -4.65 -9.33 -0.54
CA SER A 330 -3.90 -8.33 -1.30
C SER A 330 -2.92 -7.51 -0.45
N ASP A 331 -2.60 -7.93 0.77
CA ASP A 331 -1.75 -7.16 1.70
C ASP A 331 -0.38 -6.75 1.10
N VAL A 332 0.18 -7.57 0.21
CA VAL A 332 1.46 -7.28 -0.43
C VAL A 332 1.39 -6.03 -1.33
N ILE A 333 0.28 -5.81 -2.04
CA ILE A 333 0.11 -4.61 -2.86
C ILE A 333 -0.14 -3.37 -1.98
N GLU A 334 -0.84 -3.51 -0.85
CA GLU A 334 -0.98 -2.42 0.12
C GLU A 334 0.38 -2.01 0.71
N SER A 335 1.23 -2.99 1.03
CA SER A 335 2.61 -2.75 1.47
C SER A 335 3.42 -2.01 0.40
N LEU A 336 3.31 -2.42 -0.87
CA LEU A 336 3.95 -1.76 -2.00
C LEU A 336 3.49 -0.30 -2.14
N ILE A 337 2.18 -0.08 -2.14
CA ILE A 337 1.57 1.27 -2.24
C ILE A 337 2.03 2.15 -1.08
N GLY A 338 2.09 1.60 0.15
CA GLY A 338 2.58 2.31 1.33
C GLY A 338 4.02 2.79 1.18
N LYS A 339 4.92 1.90 0.73
CA LYS A 339 6.34 2.24 0.48
C LYS A 339 6.50 3.20 -0.69
N ALA A 340 5.76 2.99 -1.78
CA ALA A 340 5.75 3.88 -2.93
C ALA A 340 5.30 5.30 -2.53
N LYS A 341 4.25 5.40 -1.74
CA LYS A 341 3.74 6.68 -1.24
C LYS A 341 4.80 7.44 -0.44
N GLN A 342 5.46 6.79 0.51
CA GLN A 342 6.53 7.42 1.30
C GLN A 342 7.63 8.00 0.40
N ARG A 343 7.99 7.32 -0.71
CA ARG A 343 8.98 7.82 -1.67
C ARG A 343 8.48 8.95 -2.54
N LEU A 344 7.24 8.85 -3.03
CA LEU A 344 6.64 9.85 -3.91
C LEU A 344 6.31 11.15 -3.16
N GLU A 345 5.82 11.07 -1.93
CA GLU A 345 5.46 12.23 -1.10
C GLU A 345 6.69 12.94 -0.49
N ALA A 346 7.78 12.22 -0.21
CA ALA A 346 9.01 12.79 0.34
C ALA A 346 9.64 13.92 -0.51
N HIS A 347 9.19 14.09 -1.74
CA HIS A 347 9.69 15.11 -2.65
C HIS A 347 8.78 16.34 -2.82
N GLY A 348 7.74 16.49 -1.99
CA GLY A 348 6.82 17.64 -2.03
C GLY A 348 6.07 17.80 -3.36
N ARG A 349 5.95 16.74 -4.15
CA ARG A 349 5.28 16.74 -5.44
C ARG A 349 3.84 16.26 -5.28
N ASN A 350 2.91 17.10 -5.67
CA ASN A 350 1.49 16.85 -5.51
C ASN A 350 0.87 16.14 -6.75
N GLU A 351 1.67 15.38 -7.53
CA GLU A 351 1.17 14.64 -8.68
C GLU A 351 2.02 13.41 -9.02
N LEU A 352 1.38 12.42 -9.67
CA LEU A 352 2.06 11.27 -10.26
C LEU A 352 2.82 11.72 -11.52
N ASN A 353 4.09 11.38 -11.58
CA ASN A 353 5.01 11.72 -12.67
C ASN A 353 5.93 10.51 -12.96
N LYS A 354 7.00 10.72 -13.74
CA LYS A 354 7.97 9.66 -14.08
C LYS A 354 8.49 8.83 -12.88
N SER A 355 8.42 9.38 -11.65
CA SER A 355 8.86 8.66 -10.45
C SER A 355 8.00 7.43 -10.13
N ILE A 356 6.86 7.23 -10.80
CA ILE A 356 6.06 6.00 -10.70
C ILE A 356 6.86 4.76 -11.15
N LEU A 357 7.83 4.93 -12.06
CA LEU A 357 8.78 3.87 -12.45
C LEU A 357 9.69 3.40 -11.31
N LEU A 358 9.69 4.07 -10.14
CA LEU A 358 10.40 3.55 -8.96
C LEU A 358 9.61 2.44 -8.25
N ILE A 359 8.32 2.25 -8.58
CA ILE A 359 7.47 1.23 -7.94
C ILE A 359 7.97 -0.18 -8.26
N PRO A 360 8.26 -0.57 -9.51
CA PRO A 360 8.82 -1.89 -9.80
C PRO A 360 10.12 -2.21 -9.07
N CYS A 361 10.96 -1.20 -8.81
CA CYS A 361 12.21 -1.39 -8.06
C CYS A 361 12.01 -1.78 -6.57
N LEU A 362 10.78 -1.72 -6.06
CA LEU A 362 10.45 -2.11 -4.68
C LEU A 362 10.06 -3.59 -4.58
N CYS A 363 9.90 -4.26 -5.70
CA CYS A 363 9.55 -5.68 -5.83
C CYS A 363 10.76 -6.48 -6.29
N GLY A 364 10.71 -7.80 -6.06
CA GLY A 364 11.81 -8.69 -6.41
C GLY A 364 13.05 -8.49 -5.53
N GLU A 365 14.16 -9.07 -5.97
CA GLU A 365 15.44 -8.95 -5.31
C GLU A 365 16.38 -8.07 -6.14
N LEU A 366 16.92 -7.02 -5.52
CA LEU A 366 17.87 -6.13 -6.17
C LEU A 366 19.26 -6.78 -6.16
N THR A 367 19.71 -7.26 -7.33
CA THR A 367 21.03 -7.85 -7.54
C THR A 367 21.94 -6.94 -8.37
N GLN A 368 23.24 -7.20 -8.32
CA GLN A 368 24.20 -6.47 -9.15
C GLN A 368 23.98 -6.72 -10.65
N ASP A 369 23.67 -7.97 -11.01
CA ASP A 369 23.42 -8.37 -12.39
C ASP A 369 22.17 -7.70 -12.95
N LEU A 370 21.08 -7.67 -12.20
CA LEU A 370 19.85 -6.96 -12.56
C LEU A 370 20.12 -5.48 -12.85
N VAL A 371 20.91 -4.81 -11.99
CA VAL A 371 21.26 -3.41 -12.22
C VAL A 371 22.15 -3.24 -13.45
N ALA A 372 23.13 -4.11 -13.64
CA ALA A 372 24.01 -4.07 -14.81
C ALA A 372 23.22 -4.28 -16.11
N GLU A 373 22.34 -5.29 -16.14
CA GLU A 373 21.47 -5.58 -17.27
C GLU A 373 20.53 -4.41 -17.58
N ALA A 374 19.85 -3.86 -16.57
CA ALA A 374 18.97 -2.72 -16.73
C ALA A 374 19.68 -1.49 -17.32
N LEU A 375 20.93 -1.25 -16.90
CA LEU A 375 21.74 -0.13 -17.38
C LEU A 375 22.40 -0.39 -18.73
N THR A 376 22.41 -1.59 -19.25
CA THR A 376 22.88 -1.91 -20.59
C THR A 376 21.74 -1.96 -21.61
N THR A 377 20.60 -2.52 -21.24
CA THR A 377 19.45 -2.75 -22.13
C THR A 377 18.53 -1.54 -22.25
N VAL A 378 18.23 -0.84 -21.17
CA VAL A 378 17.30 0.31 -21.17
C VAL A 378 18.05 1.63 -21.34
N ARG A 379 17.73 2.40 -22.37
CA ARG A 379 18.30 3.74 -22.62
C ARG A 379 17.46 4.82 -21.93
N VAL A 380 18.05 6.01 -21.78
CA VAL A 380 17.33 7.19 -21.27
C VAL A 380 16.14 7.56 -22.17
N GLN A 381 16.30 7.36 -23.48
CA GLN A 381 15.27 7.61 -24.47
C GLN A 381 14.06 6.71 -24.26
N ASP A 382 14.26 5.42 -23.95
CA ASP A 382 13.19 4.45 -23.70
C ASP A 382 12.34 4.87 -22.50
N VAL A 383 12.99 5.37 -21.42
CA VAL A 383 12.29 5.96 -20.27
C VAL A 383 11.48 7.20 -20.68
N THR A 384 12.04 8.05 -21.56
CA THR A 384 11.34 9.26 -22.01
C THR A 384 10.12 8.92 -22.86
N THR A 385 10.26 7.94 -23.76
CA THR A 385 9.17 7.42 -24.58
C THR A 385 8.07 6.83 -23.72
N TRP A 386 8.41 5.93 -22.80
CA TRP A 386 7.45 5.33 -21.88
C TRP A 386 6.70 6.40 -21.05
N VAL A 387 7.42 7.41 -20.56
CA VAL A 387 6.82 8.51 -19.79
C VAL A 387 5.86 9.33 -20.63
N SER A 388 6.18 9.62 -21.89
CA SER A 388 5.29 10.35 -22.78
C SER A 388 3.99 9.60 -23.07
N GLU A 389 4.07 8.28 -23.23
CA GLU A 389 2.93 7.42 -23.55
C GLU A 389 2.05 7.14 -22.34
N ASN A 390 2.65 6.91 -21.16
CA ASN A 390 1.94 6.40 -19.99
C ASN A 390 1.66 7.45 -18.90
N VAL A 391 2.46 8.50 -18.81
CA VAL A 391 2.29 9.56 -17.79
C VAL A 391 1.64 10.80 -18.38
N GLY A 392 2.02 11.17 -19.60
CA GLY A 392 1.57 12.38 -20.28
C GLY A 392 1.96 13.68 -19.55
N ASP A 393 1.24 14.76 -19.84
CA ASP A 393 1.50 16.07 -19.25
C ASP A 393 1.31 16.10 -17.74
N THR A 394 2.30 16.64 -17.03
CA THR A 394 2.21 16.94 -15.61
C THR A 394 1.67 18.35 -15.36
N MET A 395 1.09 18.61 -14.19
CA MET A 395 0.66 19.96 -13.80
C MET A 395 1.82 20.96 -13.87
N GLN A 396 3.02 20.50 -13.56
CA GLN A 396 4.23 21.32 -13.65
C GLN A 396 4.61 21.63 -15.11
N SER A 397 4.45 20.67 -16.05
CA SER A 397 4.68 20.92 -17.47
C SER A 397 3.62 21.85 -18.04
N LYS A 398 2.35 21.63 -17.68
CA LYS A 398 1.25 22.57 -18.03
C LYS A 398 1.54 23.97 -17.52
N ARG A 399 1.90 24.13 -16.26
CA ARG A 399 2.23 25.43 -15.68
C ARG A 399 3.40 26.13 -16.38
N ARG A 400 4.46 25.38 -16.74
CA ARG A 400 5.60 25.96 -17.47
C ARG A 400 5.23 26.43 -18.88
N ARG A 401 4.28 25.75 -19.52
CA ARG A 401 3.77 26.14 -20.84
C ARG A 401 2.89 27.39 -20.75
N GLU A 402 1.99 27.46 -19.77
CA GLU A 402 1.09 28.58 -19.56
C GLU A 402 1.78 29.84 -18.98
N PHE A 403 2.81 29.62 -18.16
CA PHE A 403 3.59 30.66 -17.50
C PHE A 403 5.08 30.49 -17.81
N PRO A 404 5.54 30.75 -19.03
CA PRO A 404 6.95 30.68 -19.38
C PRO A 404 7.73 31.70 -18.55
N ARG A 405 8.86 31.25 -17.96
CA ARG A 405 9.77 32.18 -17.28
C ARG A 405 10.32 33.13 -18.29
N ALA A 406 10.27 34.44 -18.00
CA ALA A 406 11.00 35.44 -18.79
C ALA A 406 12.46 34.99 -18.92
N GLN A 407 12.95 34.91 -20.15
CA GLN A 407 14.37 34.62 -20.34
C GLN A 407 15.15 35.76 -19.69
N PRO A 408 16.20 35.46 -18.86
CA PRO A 408 17.08 36.52 -18.43
C PRO A 408 17.66 37.18 -19.66
N GLN A 409 17.42 38.46 -19.80
CA GLN A 409 18.07 39.26 -20.86
C GLN A 409 19.58 39.02 -20.72
N LYS A 410 20.21 38.51 -21.77
CA LYS A 410 21.68 38.49 -21.82
C LYS A 410 22.12 39.94 -21.60
N PRO A 411 23.07 40.23 -20.68
CA PRO A 411 23.61 41.55 -20.56
C PRO A 411 24.08 41.93 -21.96
N GLY A 412 23.53 43.05 -22.47
CA GLY A 412 23.89 43.58 -23.79
C GLY A 412 25.39 43.82 -23.78
N THR A 413 26.07 43.33 -24.79
CA THR A 413 27.39 43.84 -25.19
C THR A 413 27.21 45.31 -25.47
N GLU A 414 27.57 46.19 -24.49
CA GLU A 414 27.79 47.58 -24.77
C GLU A 414 28.89 47.65 -25.83
N THR A 415 28.50 47.97 -27.03
CA THR A 415 29.42 48.40 -28.09
C THR A 415 30.04 49.69 -27.58
N ALA A 416 31.30 49.64 -27.17
CA ALA A 416 32.09 50.80 -26.88
C ALA A 416 32.17 51.64 -28.17
N GLU A 417 31.55 52.85 -28.19
CA GLU A 417 31.76 53.83 -29.22
C GLU A 417 33.25 54.27 -29.16
N PRO A 418 33.93 54.36 -30.29
CA PRO A 418 35.29 54.87 -30.31
C PRO A 418 35.24 56.35 -29.98
N LEU A 419 36.00 56.75 -28.94
CA LEU A 419 36.27 58.15 -28.63
C LEU A 419 36.88 58.84 -29.89
N ALA A 420 36.17 59.81 -30.42
CA ALA A 420 36.69 60.67 -31.46
C ALA A 420 37.83 61.51 -30.88
N ASP A 421 39.02 61.37 -31.47
CA ASP A 421 40.18 62.19 -31.27
C ASP A 421 39.88 63.60 -31.84
N THR A 422 39.77 64.61 -30.97
CA THR A 422 39.81 66.02 -31.39
C THR A 422 41.10 66.63 -30.90
N GLY A 423 41.90 66.96 -31.85
CA GLY A 423 43.20 67.58 -31.82
C GLY A 423 43.42 68.82 -30.99
#